data_4dfcc4709e2b0512aba77afcd066693d
#
_entry.id   4dfcc4709e2b0512aba77afcd066693d
#
_cell.length_a   1.000
_cell.length_b   1.000
_cell.length_c   1.000
_cell.angle_alpha   90.00
_cell.angle_beta   90.00
_cell.angle_gamma   90.00
#
_symmetry.space_group_name_H-M   'P 1'
#
loop_
_entity.id
_entity.type
_entity.pdbx_description
1 polymer ?
#
loop_
_entity_poly.entity_id
_entity_poly.type
_entity_poly.pdbx_seq_one_letter_code
_entity_poly.pdbx_strand_id
1 'polypeptide(L)'
;MINIYWFKRDLRLEDNEPLHEASKQSEKLLLIYFLEDKLISDPHYSNFHWNFVKQSIEDINLSLGKKSILFLNCDPIEGFKKISEKYKIKSIYSHMETGIELTYLRDIDVKKYCDSNSIHWFEYEKNYVKRGLKNRKSWIKGWNEYVKSPVLKIDIKNLNILDIKHLSKIFNVLDTRTNKNKHLQPGGTSNGLKYLRSFLEVRNKSYNQNISKPLESRSSCSRLSPYLSWGNLSSRYVLSLIHI
;
A
#
# COMPACT_ATOMS: atom_id res chain seq x y z
N MET A 1 25.01 0.02 -3.48
CA MET A 1 23.96 -0.55 -2.61
C MET A 1 22.68 0.22 -2.78
N ILE A 2 21.51 -0.46 -2.59
CA ILE A 2 20.19 0.16 -2.61
C ILE A 2 19.36 -0.35 -1.44
N ASN A 3 18.37 0.44 -1.05
CA ASN A 3 17.26 0.00 -0.24
C ASN A 3 16.03 -0.21 -1.13
N ILE A 4 15.13 -1.11 -0.73
CA ILE A 4 13.89 -1.39 -1.44
C ILE A 4 12.73 -1.04 -0.51
N TYR A 5 11.77 -0.28 -1.01
CA TYR A 5 10.45 -0.18 -0.43
C TYR A 5 9.48 -1.04 -1.24
N TRP A 6 8.96 -2.08 -0.61
CA TRP A 6 8.05 -3.04 -1.21
C TRP A 6 6.62 -2.71 -0.82
N PHE A 7 5.90 -2.08 -1.76
CA PHE A 7 4.46 -1.86 -1.62
C PHE A 7 3.70 -3.18 -1.62
N LYS A 8 2.74 -3.29 -0.71
CA LYS A 8 1.78 -4.39 -0.64
C LYS A 8 0.36 -3.81 -0.62
N ARG A 9 -0.32 -3.81 0.55
CA ARG A 9 -1.62 -3.19 0.77
C ARG A 9 -1.52 -1.82 1.45
N ASP A 10 -0.62 -0.99 1.00
CA ASP A 10 -0.24 0.30 1.58
C ASP A 10 0.06 1.35 0.50
N LEU A 11 -0.78 1.35 -0.54
CA LEU A 11 -0.61 2.12 -1.78
C LEU A 11 -0.81 3.63 -1.55
N ARG A 12 0.07 4.22 -0.74
CA ARG A 12 0.10 5.64 -0.38
C ARG A 12 1.51 6.13 -0.07
N LEU A 13 1.74 7.43 -0.15
CA LEU A 13 2.99 8.07 0.25
C LEU A 13 2.91 8.64 1.66
N GLU A 14 1.78 9.21 2.07
CA GLU A 14 1.57 9.78 3.40
C GLU A 14 1.22 8.72 4.44
N ASP A 15 1.60 8.96 5.69
CA ASP A 15 1.32 8.07 6.83
C ASP A 15 1.76 6.63 6.60
N ASN A 16 2.93 6.48 6.01
CA ASN A 16 3.51 5.21 5.60
C ASN A 16 4.84 5.00 6.33
N GLU A 17 4.79 4.29 7.47
CA GLU A 17 5.91 4.13 8.37
C GLU A 17 7.14 3.48 7.72
N PRO A 18 7.05 2.33 7.04
CA PRO A 18 8.22 1.73 6.41
C PRO A 18 8.80 2.61 5.29
N LEU A 19 7.99 3.36 4.54
CA LEU A 19 8.49 4.31 3.55
C LEU A 19 9.18 5.50 4.23
N HIS A 20 8.64 5.99 5.33
CA HIS A 20 9.25 7.05 6.13
C HIS A 20 10.61 6.61 6.68
N GLU A 21 10.75 5.39 7.22
CA GLU A 21 12.01 4.88 7.71
C GLU A 21 13.03 4.62 6.59
N ALA A 22 12.56 4.10 5.45
CA ALA A 22 13.38 3.95 4.25
C ALA A 22 13.88 5.30 3.70
N SER A 23 13.08 6.36 3.80
CA SER A 23 13.43 7.70 3.31
C SER A 23 14.55 8.39 4.09
N LYS A 24 14.78 7.97 5.33
CA LYS A 24 15.86 8.50 6.19
C LYS A 24 17.25 7.94 5.84
N GLN A 25 17.29 6.91 5.02
CA GLN A 25 18.52 6.25 4.64
C GLN A 25 19.25 7.00 3.51
N SER A 26 20.56 6.94 3.50
CA SER A 26 21.39 7.62 2.48
C SER A 26 21.40 6.90 1.12
N GLU A 27 21.13 5.61 1.10
CA GLU A 27 21.13 4.80 -0.12
C GLU A 27 19.95 5.15 -1.03
N LYS A 28 20.13 4.88 -2.33
CA LYS A 28 19.01 5.01 -3.30
C LYS A 28 17.88 4.05 -2.94
N LEU A 29 16.66 4.52 -3.03
CA LEU A 29 15.45 3.81 -2.71
C LEU A 29 14.74 3.33 -3.98
N LEU A 30 14.65 2.01 -4.17
CA LEU A 30 13.84 1.40 -5.21
C LEU A 30 12.41 1.18 -4.68
N LEU A 31 11.44 1.78 -5.33
CA LEU A 31 10.01 1.54 -5.07
C LEU A 31 9.52 0.39 -5.95
N ILE A 32 8.94 -0.65 -5.36
CA ILE A 32 8.51 -1.84 -6.11
C ILE A 32 7.13 -2.34 -5.67
N TYR A 33 6.38 -2.87 -6.63
CA TYR A 33 5.15 -3.64 -6.41
C TYR A 33 5.20 -4.92 -7.25
N PHE A 34 4.94 -6.06 -6.63
CA PHE A 34 4.80 -7.36 -7.29
C PHE A 34 3.34 -7.72 -7.48
N LEU A 35 2.95 -7.96 -8.73
CA LEU A 35 1.67 -8.56 -9.10
C LEU A 35 1.92 -10.06 -9.29
N GLU A 36 1.61 -10.84 -8.28
CA GLU A 36 1.93 -12.25 -8.19
C GLU A 36 0.85 -13.10 -8.89
N ASP A 37 1.23 -14.02 -9.77
CA ASP A 37 0.29 -14.89 -10.50
C ASP A 37 -0.58 -15.72 -9.54
N LYS A 38 0.00 -16.17 -8.42
CA LYS A 38 -0.73 -16.87 -7.36
C LYS A 38 -1.86 -16.03 -6.76
N LEU A 39 -1.66 -14.71 -6.62
CA LEU A 39 -2.70 -13.79 -6.14
C LEU A 39 -3.72 -13.47 -7.24
N ILE A 40 -3.28 -13.39 -8.51
CA ILE A 40 -4.19 -13.18 -9.65
C ILE A 40 -5.19 -14.32 -9.76
N SER A 41 -4.71 -15.56 -9.53
CA SER A 41 -5.51 -16.78 -9.63
C SER A 41 -6.31 -17.10 -8.37
N ASP A 42 -6.08 -16.39 -7.26
CA ASP A 42 -6.75 -16.64 -5.99
C ASP A 42 -8.22 -16.15 -6.03
N PRO A 43 -9.21 -16.97 -5.58
CA PRO A 43 -10.63 -16.64 -5.68
C PRO A 43 -11.07 -15.44 -4.85
N HIS A 44 -10.26 -14.95 -3.91
CA HIS A 44 -10.54 -13.72 -3.16
C HIS A 44 -10.32 -12.45 -3.98
N TYR A 45 -9.70 -12.56 -5.16
CA TYR A 45 -9.40 -11.42 -6.02
C TYR A 45 -10.09 -11.52 -7.39
N SER A 46 -10.20 -10.39 -8.04
CA SER A 46 -10.74 -10.26 -9.39
C SER A 46 -10.01 -9.16 -10.15
N ASN A 47 -10.25 -9.06 -11.45
CA ASN A 47 -9.71 -7.99 -12.29
C ASN A 47 -10.06 -6.58 -11.78
N PHE A 48 -11.15 -6.42 -11.02
CA PHE A 48 -11.50 -5.13 -10.42
C PHE A 48 -10.51 -4.70 -9.35
N HIS A 49 -10.01 -5.63 -8.54
CA HIS A 49 -8.98 -5.36 -7.56
C HIS A 49 -7.66 -4.97 -8.22
N TRP A 50 -7.26 -5.68 -9.27
CA TRP A 50 -6.00 -5.39 -9.96
C TRP A 50 -6.06 -4.07 -10.75
N ASN A 51 -7.21 -3.72 -11.31
CA ASN A 51 -7.42 -2.40 -11.90
C ASN A 51 -7.33 -1.29 -10.85
N PHE A 52 -7.88 -1.51 -9.66
CA PHE A 52 -7.77 -0.56 -8.55
C PHE A 52 -6.31 -0.38 -8.11
N VAL A 53 -5.54 -1.47 -8.02
CA VAL A 53 -4.10 -1.44 -7.72
C VAL A 53 -3.33 -0.67 -8.78
N LYS A 54 -3.55 -0.96 -10.08
CA LYS A 54 -2.90 -0.24 -11.18
C LYS A 54 -3.16 1.27 -11.12
N GLN A 55 -4.41 1.66 -10.90
CA GLN A 55 -4.79 3.06 -10.75
C GLN A 55 -4.15 3.71 -9.51
N SER A 56 -3.98 2.95 -8.43
CA SER A 56 -3.30 3.43 -7.23
C SER A 56 -1.80 3.64 -7.45
N ILE A 57 -1.14 2.76 -8.20
CA ILE A 57 0.26 2.91 -8.60
C ILE A 57 0.43 4.13 -9.50
N GLU A 58 -0.49 4.34 -10.44
CA GLU A 58 -0.48 5.50 -11.32
C GLU A 58 -0.63 6.81 -10.53
N ASP A 59 -1.54 6.86 -9.57
CA ASP A 59 -1.75 8.03 -8.70
C ASP A 59 -0.48 8.36 -7.88
N ILE A 60 0.24 7.34 -7.39
CA ILE A 60 1.53 7.52 -6.72
C ILE A 60 2.59 8.06 -7.70
N ASN A 61 2.70 7.50 -8.91
CA ASN A 61 3.64 7.97 -9.93
C ASN A 61 3.37 9.45 -10.31
N LEU A 62 2.10 9.83 -10.46
CA LEU A 62 1.70 11.22 -10.69
C LEU A 62 2.11 12.13 -9.53
N SER A 63 1.92 11.69 -8.30
CA SER A 63 2.33 12.43 -7.10
C SER A 63 3.85 12.62 -6.99
N LEU A 64 4.62 11.66 -7.51
CA LEU A 64 6.09 11.72 -7.59
C LEU A 64 6.60 12.48 -8.83
N GLY A 65 5.69 12.92 -9.73
CA GLY A 65 6.01 13.66 -10.96
C GLY A 65 6.73 12.81 -12.03
N LYS A 66 6.88 11.50 -11.81
CA LYS A 66 7.53 10.57 -12.76
C LYS A 66 7.14 9.13 -12.47
N LYS A 67 7.33 8.25 -13.47
CA LYS A 67 7.21 6.80 -13.27
C LYS A 67 8.35 6.32 -12.38
N SER A 68 8.03 5.99 -11.13
CA SER A 68 9.00 5.66 -10.07
C SER A 68 8.83 4.25 -9.49
N ILE A 69 7.62 3.67 -9.63
CA ILE A 69 7.35 2.33 -9.10
C ILE A 69 7.69 1.28 -10.16
N LEU A 70 8.60 0.38 -9.83
CA LEU A 70 8.88 -0.81 -10.60
C LEU A 70 7.74 -1.81 -10.38
N PHE A 71 6.81 -1.89 -11.34
CA PHE A 71 5.62 -2.74 -11.26
C PHE A 71 5.85 -4.01 -12.07
N LEU A 72 6.00 -5.15 -11.40
CA LEU A 72 6.41 -6.42 -12.00
C LEU A 72 5.35 -7.51 -11.82
N ASN A 73 5.21 -8.37 -12.84
CA ASN A 73 4.46 -9.61 -12.72
C ASN A 73 5.45 -10.76 -12.50
N CYS A 74 5.74 -11.05 -11.25
CA CYS A 74 6.57 -12.18 -10.84
C CYS A 74 6.42 -12.43 -9.34
N ASP A 75 6.93 -13.58 -8.89
CA ASP A 75 7.12 -13.85 -7.47
C ASP A 75 8.16 -12.89 -6.87
N PRO A 76 7.96 -12.40 -5.63
CA PRO A 76 8.88 -11.47 -4.98
C PRO A 76 10.33 -11.97 -4.88
N ILE A 77 10.53 -13.27 -4.58
CA ILE A 77 11.89 -13.84 -4.48
C ILE A 77 12.57 -13.83 -5.84
N GLU A 78 11.85 -14.17 -6.92
CA GLU A 78 12.37 -14.07 -8.28
C GLU A 78 12.76 -12.63 -8.62
N GLY A 79 11.87 -11.68 -8.30
CA GLY A 79 12.13 -10.27 -8.52
C GLY A 79 13.36 -9.77 -7.75
N PHE A 80 13.49 -10.11 -6.46
CA PHE A 80 14.65 -9.74 -5.65
C PHE A 80 15.95 -10.37 -6.16
N LYS A 81 15.94 -11.64 -6.59
CA LYS A 81 17.10 -12.30 -7.22
C LYS A 81 17.59 -11.53 -8.44
N LYS A 82 16.68 -11.23 -9.39
CA LYS A 82 17.00 -10.48 -10.61
C LYS A 82 17.53 -9.05 -10.29
N ILE A 83 16.99 -8.40 -9.25
CA ILE A 83 17.49 -7.09 -8.81
C ILE A 83 18.88 -7.23 -8.22
N SER A 84 19.14 -8.31 -7.45
CA SER A 84 20.45 -8.58 -6.82
C SER A 84 21.58 -8.81 -7.81
N GLU A 85 21.28 -9.23 -9.05
CA GLU A 85 22.26 -9.35 -10.13
C GLU A 85 22.89 -8.00 -10.51
N LYS A 86 22.18 -6.89 -10.28
CA LYS A 86 22.61 -5.53 -10.65
C LYS A 86 22.95 -4.63 -9.48
N TYR A 87 22.24 -4.79 -8.38
CA TYR A 87 22.35 -3.93 -7.21
C TYR A 87 22.49 -4.77 -5.95
N LYS A 88 23.50 -4.50 -5.15
CA LYS A 88 23.54 -5.06 -3.81
C LYS A 88 22.39 -4.48 -2.99
N ILE A 89 21.41 -5.32 -2.64
CA ILE A 89 20.29 -4.95 -1.77
C ILE A 89 20.81 -4.91 -0.33
N LYS A 90 20.70 -3.76 0.34
CA LYS A 90 21.04 -3.60 1.76
C LYS A 90 19.86 -3.96 2.65
N SER A 91 18.72 -3.35 2.37
CA SER A 91 17.53 -3.54 3.19
C SER A 91 16.25 -3.50 2.37
N ILE A 92 15.23 -4.21 2.85
CA ILE A 92 13.86 -4.16 2.33
C ILE A 92 12.97 -3.62 3.44
N TYR A 93 12.08 -2.71 3.09
CA TYR A 93 11.11 -2.09 3.99
C TYR A 93 9.71 -2.40 3.47
N SER A 94 8.82 -2.91 4.32
CA SER A 94 7.43 -3.14 3.96
C SER A 94 6.53 -3.17 5.20
N HIS A 95 5.21 -3.03 5.00
CA HIS A 95 4.28 -3.42 6.04
C HIS A 95 4.15 -4.95 6.12
N MET A 96 3.84 -5.44 7.31
CA MET A 96 3.42 -6.82 7.52
C MET A 96 2.17 -7.12 6.70
N GLU A 97 2.15 -8.27 6.05
CA GLU A 97 0.93 -8.76 5.44
C GLU A 97 0.06 -9.48 6.48
N THR A 98 -1.21 -9.12 6.51
CA THR A 98 -2.21 -9.68 7.43
C THR A 98 -3.46 -10.15 6.67
N GLY A 99 -3.32 -10.44 5.39
CA GLY A 99 -4.39 -10.85 4.50
C GLY A 99 -4.68 -12.34 4.58
N ILE A 100 -4.51 -13.03 3.44
CA ILE A 100 -4.77 -14.46 3.27
C ILE A 100 -3.52 -15.29 3.58
N GLU A 101 -3.71 -16.58 3.82
CA GLU A 101 -2.62 -17.52 4.13
C GLU A 101 -1.52 -17.53 3.06
N LEU A 102 -1.91 -17.46 1.79
CA LEU A 102 -0.98 -17.40 0.66
C LEU A 102 0.06 -16.28 0.81
N THR A 103 -0.37 -15.08 1.22
CA THR A 103 0.54 -13.95 1.44
C THR A 103 1.40 -14.11 2.70
N TYR A 104 0.89 -14.79 3.71
CA TYR A 104 1.64 -15.13 4.92
C TYR A 104 2.77 -16.14 4.63
N LEU A 105 2.47 -17.22 3.91
CA LEU A 105 3.47 -18.22 3.50
C LEU A 105 4.55 -17.61 2.60
N ARG A 106 4.15 -16.77 1.64
CA ARG A 106 5.08 -15.99 0.82
C ARG A 106 6.05 -15.18 1.69
N ASP A 107 5.54 -14.47 2.70
CA ASP A 107 6.38 -13.62 3.56
C ASP A 107 7.37 -14.47 4.38
N ILE A 108 6.99 -15.69 4.81
CA ILE A 108 7.92 -16.64 5.45
C ILE A 108 9.07 -16.99 4.50
N ASP A 109 8.78 -17.29 3.24
CA ASP A 109 9.80 -17.67 2.27
C ASP A 109 10.69 -16.48 1.88
N VAL A 110 10.12 -15.29 1.74
CA VAL A 110 10.90 -14.05 1.55
C VAL A 110 11.83 -13.80 2.74
N LYS A 111 11.38 -14.06 3.98
CA LYS A 111 12.24 -13.92 5.17
C LYS A 111 13.43 -14.85 5.10
N LYS A 112 13.22 -16.13 4.79
CA LYS A 112 14.30 -17.12 4.60
C LYS A 112 15.30 -16.65 3.52
N TYR A 113 14.78 -16.15 2.38
CA TYR A 113 15.60 -15.62 1.31
C TYR A 113 16.46 -14.43 1.78
N CYS A 114 15.87 -13.47 2.49
CA CYS A 114 16.59 -12.32 3.01
C CYS A 114 17.70 -12.74 3.98
N ASP A 115 17.41 -13.63 4.91
CA ASP A 115 18.39 -14.13 5.89
C ASP A 115 19.56 -14.86 5.21
N SER A 116 19.27 -15.68 4.18
CA SER A 116 20.31 -16.41 3.41
C SER A 116 21.19 -15.49 2.54
N ASN A 117 20.74 -14.27 2.23
CA ASN A 117 21.45 -13.33 1.38
C ASN A 117 21.98 -12.10 2.12
N SER A 118 21.95 -12.10 3.46
CA SER A 118 22.36 -10.98 4.31
C SER A 118 21.62 -9.67 3.99
N ILE A 119 20.33 -9.77 3.68
CA ILE A 119 19.45 -8.64 3.43
C ILE A 119 18.63 -8.37 4.70
N HIS A 120 18.69 -7.15 5.22
CA HIS A 120 17.86 -6.76 6.35
C HIS A 120 16.43 -6.48 5.89
N TRP A 121 15.46 -7.29 6.33
CA TRP A 121 14.06 -7.01 6.04
C TRP A 121 13.36 -6.45 7.26
N PHE A 122 12.92 -5.19 7.16
CA PHE A 122 12.17 -4.46 8.18
C PHE A 122 10.67 -4.52 7.86
N GLU A 123 9.92 -5.21 8.68
CA GLU A 123 8.46 -5.30 8.60
C GLU A 123 7.82 -4.42 9.67
N TYR A 124 6.85 -3.61 9.27
CA TYR A 124 6.12 -2.67 10.15
C TYR A 124 4.66 -3.06 10.28
N GLU A 125 4.09 -2.86 11.45
CA GLU A 125 2.67 -3.13 11.67
C GLU A 125 1.80 -2.16 10.85
N LYS A 126 0.69 -2.65 10.34
CA LYS A 126 -0.30 -1.85 9.63
C LYS A 126 -1.56 -1.72 10.46
N ASN A 127 -2.04 -0.48 10.66
CA ASN A 127 -3.29 -0.20 11.38
C ASN A 127 -3.39 -0.89 12.75
N TYR A 128 -2.26 -0.99 13.46
CA TYR A 128 -2.19 -1.63 14.78
C TYR A 128 -2.65 -3.10 14.78
N VAL A 129 -2.54 -3.80 13.66
CA VAL A 129 -2.82 -5.22 13.58
C VAL A 129 -1.59 -6.01 14.03
N LYS A 130 -1.74 -6.75 15.12
CA LYS A 130 -0.65 -7.53 15.72
C LYS A 130 -0.80 -9.01 15.39
N ARG A 131 0.21 -9.58 14.74
CA ARG A 131 0.28 -11.04 14.51
C ARG A 131 0.50 -11.78 15.84
N GLY A 132 -0.14 -12.93 16.00
CA GLY A 132 0.08 -13.80 17.17
C GLY A 132 -0.41 -13.25 18.52
N LEU A 133 -1.34 -12.31 18.52
CA LEU A 133 -1.88 -11.73 19.74
C LEU A 133 -2.64 -12.79 20.56
N LYS A 134 -2.13 -13.12 21.76
CA LYS A 134 -2.73 -14.14 22.63
C LYS A 134 -4.08 -13.73 23.23
N ASN A 135 -4.29 -12.44 23.49
CA ASN A 135 -5.55 -11.88 23.98
C ASN A 135 -5.69 -10.39 23.58
N ARG A 136 -6.91 -9.86 23.68
CA ARG A 136 -7.24 -8.49 23.27
C ARG A 136 -7.37 -7.49 24.44
N LYS A 137 -6.97 -7.83 25.67
CA LYS A 137 -7.22 -7.01 26.86
C LYS A 137 -6.67 -5.57 26.73
N SER A 138 -5.50 -5.40 26.15
CA SER A 138 -4.87 -4.08 25.97
C SER A 138 -5.01 -3.51 24.55
N TRP A 139 -5.66 -4.24 23.63
CA TRP A 139 -5.67 -3.88 22.21
C TRP A 139 -6.39 -2.54 21.96
N ILE A 140 -7.55 -2.33 22.58
CA ILE A 140 -8.34 -1.09 22.43
C ILE A 140 -7.54 0.13 22.88
N LYS A 141 -6.81 0.02 24.01
CA LYS A 141 -5.96 1.11 24.52
C LYS A 141 -4.88 1.46 23.49
N GLY A 142 -4.11 0.46 23.04
CA GLY A 142 -3.04 0.69 22.08
C GLY A 142 -3.56 1.15 20.71
N TRP A 143 -4.73 0.66 20.25
CA TRP A 143 -5.39 1.17 19.05
C TRP A 143 -5.72 2.67 19.18
N ASN A 144 -6.29 3.08 20.31
CA ASN A 144 -6.60 4.48 20.56
C ASN A 144 -5.34 5.36 20.59
N GLU A 145 -4.24 4.88 21.18
CA GLU A 145 -2.95 5.57 21.16
C GLU A 145 -2.41 5.69 19.75
N TYR A 146 -2.43 4.59 18.98
CA TYR A 146 -2.00 4.55 17.58
C TYR A 146 -2.77 5.55 16.71
N VAL A 147 -4.09 5.57 16.76
CA VAL A 147 -4.88 6.43 15.86
C VAL A 147 -4.86 7.91 16.25
N LYS A 148 -4.52 8.23 17.51
CA LYS A 148 -4.34 9.59 17.99
C LYS A 148 -2.93 10.11 17.79
N SER A 149 -1.97 9.25 17.45
CA SER A 149 -0.60 9.68 17.18
C SER A 149 -0.51 10.55 15.92
N PRO A 150 0.49 11.43 15.80
CA PRO A 150 0.64 12.29 14.63
C PRO A 150 0.75 11.49 13.31
N VAL A 151 0.12 12.00 12.27
CA VAL A 151 0.26 11.48 10.90
C VAL A 151 1.70 11.66 10.45
N LEU A 152 2.32 10.59 9.94
CA LEU A 152 3.68 10.63 9.45
C LEU A 152 3.75 11.35 8.09
N LYS A 153 4.52 12.43 8.04
CA LYS A 153 4.80 13.17 6.81
C LYS A 153 6.12 12.69 6.20
N ILE A 154 6.13 12.52 4.90
CA ILE A 154 7.32 12.16 4.13
C ILE A 154 7.65 13.32 3.20
N ASP A 155 8.91 13.73 3.19
CA ASP A 155 9.39 14.72 2.23
C ASP A 155 9.58 14.07 0.86
N ILE A 156 8.49 14.05 0.08
CA ILE A 156 8.44 13.41 -1.24
C ILE A 156 9.46 14.02 -2.21
N LYS A 157 9.73 15.33 -2.07
CA LYS A 157 10.63 16.05 -2.99
C LYS A 157 12.09 15.63 -2.82
N ASN A 158 12.46 15.24 -1.60
CA ASN A 158 13.82 14.85 -1.24
C ASN A 158 14.00 13.33 -1.16
N LEU A 159 13.02 12.52 -1.61
CA LEU A 159 13.19 11.07 -1.71
C LEU A 159 14.29 10.72 -2.73
N ASN A 160 15.35 10.03 -2.27
CA ASN A 160 16.46 9.56 -3.11
C ASN A 160 16.04 8.33 -3.93
N ILE A 161 15.05 8.50 -4.83
CA ILE A 161 14.46 7.40 -5.61
C ILE A 161 15.40 6.98 -6.74
N LEU A 162 15.66 5.67 -6.83
CA LEU A 162 16.40 5.06 -7.94
C LEU A 162 15.62 5.24 -9.26
N ASP A 163 16.31 5.74 -10.31
CA ASP A 163 15.72 5.79 -11.65
C ASP A 163 15.54 4.37 -12.21
N ILE A 164 14.29 4.01 -12.52
CA ILE A 164 13.93 2.66 -12.98
C ILE A 164 14.07 2.47 -14.50
N LYS A 165 14.48 3.50 -15.27
CA LYS A 165 14.61 3.40 -16.74
C LYS A 165 15.51 2.25 -17.20
N HIS A 166 16.60 2.01 -16.48
CA HIS A 166 17.50 0.88 -16.79
C HIS A 166 16.86 -0.47 -16.43
N LEU A 167 16.11 -0.53 -15.35
CA LEU A 167 15.42 -1.74 -14.91
C LEU A 167 14.26 -2.09 -15.86
N SER A 168 13.57 -1.09 -16.39
CA SER A 168 12.48 -1.32 -17.36
C SER A 168 12.92 -1.95 -18.69
N LYS A 169 14.23 -1.95 -19.00
CA LYS A 169 14.78 -2.66 -20.16
C LYS A 169 15.04 -4.14 -19.89
N ILE A 170 15.12 -4.52 -18.62
CA ILE A 170 15.51 -5.87 -18.16
C ILE A 170 14.28 -6.64 -17.68
N PHE A 171 13.40 -5.91 -17.00
CA PHE A 171 12.16 -6.44 -16.49
C PHE A 171 11.01 -6.09 -17.45
N ASN A 172 10.10 -7.03 -17.64
CA ASN A 172 8.81 -6.72 -18.25
C ASN A 172 7.96 -5.94 -17.25
N VAL A 173 8.14 -4.60 -17.27
CA VAL A 173 7.42 -3.69 -16.37
C VAL A 173 5.98 -3.57 -16.83
N LEU A 174 5.06 -3.90 -15.95
CA LEU A 174 3.64 -3.83 -16.23
C LEU A 174 3.17 -2.39 -16.48
N ASP A 175 2.17 -2.29 -17.34
CA ASP A 175 1.48 -1.03 -17.61
C ASP A 175 0.43 -0.77 -16.52
N THR A 176 0.33 0.48 -16.10
CA THR A 176 -0.68 0.95 -15.14
C THR A 176 -1.96 1.42 -15.81
N ARG A 177 -1.99 1.52 -17.15
CA ARG A 177 -3.20 1.91 -17.88
C ARG A 177 -4.35 0.94 -17.65
N THR A 178 -5.53 1.48 -17.38
CA THR A 178 -6.76 0.72 -17.16
C THR A 178 -7.93 1.36 -17.88
N ASN A 179 -8.89 0.55 -18.29
CA ASN A 179 -10.16 1.07 -18.79
C ASN A 179 -10.97 1.66 -17.63
N LYS A 180 -11.44 2.90 -17.81
CA LYS A 180 -12.31 3.54 -16.83
C LYS A 180 -13.67 2.84 -16.83
N ASN A 181 -14.12 2.42 -15.66
CA ASN A 181 -15.48 1.91 -15.46
C ASN A 181 -16.22 2.83 -14.48
N LYS A 182 -17.21 3.55 -14.99
CA LYS A 182 -18.02 4.52 -14.21
C LYS A 182 -18.83 3.91 -13.05
N HIS A 183 -19.00 2.58 -13.05
CA HIS A 183 -19.73 1.88 -12.00
C HIS A 183 -18.83 1.43 -10.84
N LEU A 184 -17.50 1.49 -11.01
CA LEU A 184 -16.52 1.12 -10.00
C LEU A 184 -15.84 2.35 -9.41
N GLN A 185 -15.44 2.24 -8.15
CA GLN A 185 -14.61 3.27 -7.52
C GLN A 185 -13.19 3.19 -8.09
N PRO A 186 -12.63 4.30 -8.58
CA PRO A 186 -11.26 4.31 -9.06
C PRO A 186 -10.27 4.22 -7.89
N GLY A 187 -9.13 3.56 -8.11
CA GLY A 187 -8.04 3.49 -7.14
C GLY A 187 -7.31 4.82 -6.97
N GLY A 188 -6.43 4.87 -5.98
CA GLY A 188 -5.55 6.00 -5.70
C GLY A 188 -5.95 6.85 -4.50
N THR A 189 -4.95 7.40 -3.83
CA THR A 189 -5.10 8.30 -2.67
C THR A 189 -5.93 9.53 -3.02
N SER A 190 -5.68 10.14 -4.18
CA SER A 190 -6.41 11.33 -4.66
C SER A 190 -7.92 11.08 -4.75
N ASN A 191 -8.32 9.91 -5.24
CA ASN A 191 -9.73 9.52 -5.30
C ASN A 191 -10.29 9.20 -3.91
N GLY A 192 -9.54 8.49 -3.08
CA GLY A 192 -9.92 8.22 -1.69
C GLY A 192 -10.19 9.50 -0.90
N LEU A 193 -9.36 10.52 -1.07
CA LEU A 193 -9.55 11.84 -0.45
C LEU A 193 -10.79 12.57 -0.97
N LYS A 194 -11.10 12.48 -2.27
CA LYS A 194 -12.36 13.03 -2.82
C LYS A 194 -13.58 12.37 -2.18
N TYR A 195 -13.57 11.03 -2.03
CA TYR A 195 -14.64 10.30 -1.34
C TYR A 195 -14.75 10.69 0.14
N LEU A 196 -13.63 10.83 0.84
CA LEU A 196 -13.61 11.24 2.24
C LEU A 196 -14.17 12.65 2.42
N ARG A 197 -13.66 13.64 1.68
CA ARG A 197 -14.12 15.04 1.75
C ARG A 197 -15.61 15.15 1.47
N SER A 198 -16.08 14.57 0.37
CA SER A 198 -17.52 14.61 0.04
C SER A 198 -18.41 13.92 1.09
N PHE A 199 -17.88 12.92 1.80
CA PHE A 199 -18.60 12.32 2.91
C PHE A 199 -18.66 13.28 4.11
N LEU A 200 -17.55 13.87 4.50
CA LEU A 200 -17.50 14.79 5.65
C LEU A 200 -18.32 16.06 5.44
N GLU A 201 -18.34 16.58 4.23
CA GLU A 201 -19.02 17.85 3.91
C GLU A 201 -20.52 17.68 3.62
N VAL A 202 -20.92 16.61 2.96
CA VAL A 202 -22.27 16.48 2.40
C VAL A 202 -22.96 15.16 2.75
N ARG A 203 -22.34 14.02 2.41
CA ARG A 203 -23.02 12.73 2.39
C ARG A 203 -23.34 12.15 3.77
N ASN A 204 -22.59 12.55 4.80
CA ASN A 204 -22.81 12.13 6.18
C ASN A 204 -24.15 12.56 6.75
N LYS A 205 -24.76 13.64 6.23
CA LYS A 205 -26.04 14.17 6.72
C LYS A 205 -27.19 13.15 6.68
N SER A 206 -27.19 12.27 5.69
CA SER A 206 -28.21 11.23 5.51
C SER A 206 -27.66 9.81 5.80
N TYR A 207 -26.47 9.69 6.36
CA TYR A 207 -25.81 8.40 6.61
C TYR A 207 -26.66 7.48 7.50
N ASN A 208 -27.12 7.96 8.66
CA ASN A 208 -27.88 7.16 9.64
C ASN A 208 -29.22 6.68 9.07
N GLN A 209 -29.85 7.45 8.19
CA GLN A 209 -31.13 7.12 7.57
C GLN A 209 -30.99 6.09 6.44
N ASN A 210 -29.82 6.03 5.81
CA ASN A 210 -29.62 5.32 4.55
C ASN A 210 -28.63 4.15 4.64
N ILE A 211 -27.97 3.95 5.77
CA ILE A 211 -26.93 2.92 5.92
C ILE A 211 -27.42 1.50 5.57
N SER A 212 -28.70 1.20 5.86
CA SER A 212 -29.30 -0.11 5.58
C SER A 212 -30.09 -0.16 4.26
N LYS A 213 -30.05 0.90 3.44
CA LYS A 213 -30.75 0.98 2.16
C LYS A 213 -29.76 0.83 1.00
N PRO A 214 -29.81 -0.27 0.22
CA PRO A 214 -28.78 -0.57 -0.79
C PRO A 214 -28.56 0.51 -1.85
N LEU A 215 -29.62 1.17 -2.32
CA LEU A 215 -29.51 2.23 -3.35
C LEU A 215 -29.01 3.53 -2.75
N GLU A 216 -29.65 4.02 -1.70
CA GLU A 216 -29.37 5.29 -1.04
C GLU A 216 -28.00 5.29 -0.35
N SER A 217 -27.56 4.14 0.18
CA SER A 217 -26.24 3.99 0.79
C SER A 217 -25.10 4.26 -0.20
N ARG A 218 -25.32 4.07 -1.50
CA ARG A 218 -24.30 4.39 -2.51
C ARG A 218 -23.94 5.87 -2.55
N SER A 219 -24.87 6.74 -2.21
CA SER A 219 -24.70 8.20 -2.21
C SER A 219 -24.52 8.80 -0.83
N SER A 220 -24.83 8.08 0.25
CA SER A 220 -24.78 8.58 1.64
C SER A 220 -23.71 7.94 2.53
N CYS A 221 -23.17 6.76 2.18
CA CYS A 221 -22.07 6.14 2.92
C CYS A 221 -20.71 6.69 2.51
N SER A 222 -19.71 6.51 3.37
CA SER A 222 -18.35 7.03 3.13
C SER A 222 -17.67 6.43 1.90
N ARG A 223 -17.96 5.17 1.60
CA ARG A 223 -17.36 4.44 0.47
C ARG A 223 -15.82 4.32 0.55
N LEU A 224 -15.27 4.32 1.78
CA LEU A 224 -13.83 4.29 2.00
C LEU A 224 -13.24 2.88 2.08
N SER A 225 -14.05 1.84 2.19
CA SER A 225 -13.58 0.46 2.39
C SER A 225 -12.49 0.01 1.40
N PRO A 226 -12.57 0.23 0.07
CA PRO A 226 -11.50 -0.18 -0.83
C PRO A 226 -10.21 0.61 -0.60
N TYR A 227 -10.30 1.90 -0.29
CA TYR A 227 -9.13 2.74 -0.03
C TYR A 227 -8.40 2.39 1.27
N LEU A 228 -9.13 1.98 2.30
CA LEU A 228 -8.56 1.48 3.55
C LEU A 228 -8.00 0.06 3.37
N SER A 229 -8.69 -0.80 2.61
CA SER A 229 -8.25 -2.16 2.34
C SER A 229 -6.93 -2.20 1.56
N TRP A 230 -6.83 -1.45 0.47
CA TRP A 230 -5.60 -1.34 -0.34
C TRP A 230 -4.61 -0.31 0.19
N GLY A 231 -4.96 0.38 1.28
CA GLY A 231 -4.09 1.27 2.01
C GLY A 231 -3.76 2.59 1.30
N ASN A 232 -4.61 3.03 0.36
CA ASN A 232 -4.53 4.39 -0.19
C ASN A 232 -4.76 5.47 0.87
N LEU A 233 -5.53 5.13 1.90
CA LEU A 233 -5.73 5.93 3.11
C LEU A 233 -5.39 5.09 4.33
N SER A 234 -4.74 5.68 5.32
CA SER A 234 -4.58 5.06 6.63
C SER A 234 -5.78 5.39 7.54
N SER A 235 -6.08 4.50 8.49
CA SER A 235 -7.13 4.78 9.50
C SER A 235 -6.79 6.00 10.35
N ARG A 236 -5.52 6.18 10.72
CA ARG A 236 -5.03 7.34 11.48
C ARG A 236 -5.25 8.65 10.71
N TYR A 237 -4.89 8.69 9.42
CA TYR A 237 -5.11 9.85 8.57
C TYR A 237 -6.61 10.20 8.43
N VAL A 238 -7.46 9.20 8.19
CA VAL A 238 -8.91 9.41 8.10
C VAL A 238 -9.47 9.98 9.40
N LEU A 239 -9.08 9.42 10.55
CA LEU A 239 -9.55 9.90 11.86
C LEU A 239 -9.04 11.30 12.19
N SER A 240 -7.82 11.65 11.78
CA SER A 240 -7.30 13.01 11.98
C SER A 240 -8.13 14.08 11.29
N LEU A 241 -8.77 13.73 10.15
CA LEU A 241 -9.65 14.67 9.42
C LEU A 241 -11.08 14.72 9.96
N ILE A 242 -11.55 13.66 10.61
CA ILE A 242 -12.90 13.62 11.23
C ILE A 242 -12.95 14.49 12.49
N HIS A 243 -11.85 14.63 13.20
CA HIS A 243 -11.76 15.37 14.47
C HIS A 243 -11.39 16.85 14.33
N ILE A 244 -11.21 17.32 13.09
CA ILE A 244 -11.07 18.75 12.80
C ILE A 244 -12.44 19.38 12.57
#